data_cf5331649e69ee46d444f908bf73e758
#
_entry.id   cf5331649e69ee46d444f908bf73e758
#
_cell.length_a   1.000
_cell.length_b   1.000
_cell.length_c   1.000
_cell.angle_alpha   90.00
_cell.angle_beta   90.00
_cell.angle_gamma   90.00
#
_symmetry.space_group_name_H-M   'P 1'
#
loop_
_entity.id
_entity.type
_entity.pdbx_description
1 polymer ?
#
loop_
_entity_poly.entity_id
_entity_poly.type
_entity_poly.pdbx_seq_one_letter_code
_entity_poly.pdbx_strand_id
1 'polypeptide(L)'
;MFSYELKRGTLTVWLSGELDHRMAARVRQEIDDLMEDSRVRRLVFDVSGLEFMDSSGIGLIIGRYKRLSRRGGSVAVAAPGRRIDQLFRMSGVYQVVERLA
;
A
#
# COMPACT_ATOMS: atom_id res chain seq x y z
N MET A 1 -7.96 -10.19 2.49
CA MET A 1 -8.94 -9.78 1.49
C MET A 1 -8.53 -8.45 0.88
N PHE A 2 -8.87 -8.27 -0.39
CA PHE A 2 -8.39 -7.14 -1.18
C PHE A 2 -9.54 -6.56 -2.01
N SER A 3 -9.72 -5.26 -1.95
CA SER A 3 -10.63 -4.54 -2.83
C SER A 3 -10.00 -3.21 -3.22
N TYR A 4 -10.52 -2.58 -4.28
CA TYR A 4 -9.93 -1.33 -4.73
C TYR A 4 -10.96 -0.43 -5.38
N GLU A 5 -10.58 0.86 -5.48
CA GLU A 5 -11.34 1.86 -6.22
C GLU A 5 -10.33 2.76 -6.93
N LEU A 6 -10.56 3.02 -8.22
CA LEU A 6 -9.76 4.00 -8.96
C LEU A 6 -10.63 5.21 -9.25
N LYS A 7 -10.23 6.38 -8.75
CA LYS A 7 -11.01 7.59 -8.89
C LYS A 7 -10.09 8.79 -9.02
N ARG A 8 -10.20 9.50 -10.14
CA ARG A 8 -9.45 10.74 -10.38
C ARG A 8 -7.96 10.57 -10.18
N GLY A 9 -7.41 9.48 -10.69
CA GLY A 9 -5.98 9.23 -10.61
C GLY A 9 -5.49 8.65 -9.29
N THR A 10 -6.39 8.48 -8.32
CA THR A 10 -6.06 7.85 -7.03
C THR A 10 -6.60 6.43 -7.01
N LEU A 11 -5.69 5.49 -6.81
CA LEU A 11 -6.04 4.09 -6.59
C LEU A 11 -6.01 3.85 -5.08
N THR A 12 -7.18 3.57 -4.52
CA THR A 12 -7.30 3.21 -3.11
C THR A 12 -7.45 1.70 -3.01
N VAL A 13 -6.65 1.09 -2.18
CA VAL A 13 -6.63 -0.36 -1.98
C VAL A 13 -6.96 -0.63 -0.51
N TRP A 14 -8.02 -1.39 -0.27
CA TRP A 14 -8.40 -1.81 1.07
C TRP A 14 -7.91 -3.23 1.31
N LEU A 15 -7.14 -3.40 2.37
CA LEU A 15 -6.58 -4.69 2.77
C LEU A 15 -7.17 -5.10 4.11
N SER A 16 -7.53 -6.36 4.27
CA SER A 16 -8.01 -6.89 5.54
C SER A 16 -7.45 -8.29 5.78
N GLY A 17 -7.46 -8.68 7.04
CA GLY A 17 -6.94 -9.98 7.46
C GLY A 17 -5.43 -9.94 7.64
N GLU A 18 -4.75 -10.91 7.04
CA GLU A 18 -3.30 -11.06 7.20
C GLU A 18 -2.58 -10.77 5.90
N LEU A 19 -1.66 -9.82 5.95
CA LEU A 19 -0.82 -9.47 4.80
C LEU A 19 0.54 -10.17 4.98
N ASP A 20 0.53 -11.47 4.73
CA ASP A 20 1.72 -12.30 4.77
C ASP A 20 2.37 -12.36 3.38
N HIS A 21 3.42 -13.15 3.26
CA HIS A 21 4.18 -13.28 2.01
C HIS A 21 3.28 -13.69 0.83
N ARG A 22 2.38 -14.65 1.04
CA ARG A 22 1.50 -15.14 -0.03
C ARG A 22 0.50 -14.08 -0.47
N MET A 23 -0.14 -13.43 0.48
CA MET A 23 -1.11 -12.39 0.18
C MET A 23 -0.43 -11.19 -0.48
N ALA A 24 0.76 -10.81 0.01
CA ALA A 24 1.50 -9.69 -0.56
C ALA A 24 1.85 -9.92 -2.03
N ALA A 25 2.21 -11.15 -2.40
CA ALA A 25 2.49 -11.49 -3.80
C ALA A 25 1.27 -11.33 -4.69
N ARG A 26 0.10 -11.77 -4.21
CA ARG A 26 -1.14 -11.65 -4.96
C ARG A 26 -1.58 -10.19 -5.10
N VAL A 27 -1.51 -9.43 -4.02
CA VAL A 27 -1.90 -8.03 -4.02
C VAL A 27 -0.96 -7.23 -4.94
N ARG A 28 0.34 -7.53 -4.89
CA ARG A 28 1.31 -6.87 -5.76
C ARG A 28 0.96 -7.05 -7.23
N GLN A 29 0.62 -8.29 -7.63
CA GLN A 29 0.29 -8.57 -9.01
C GLN A 29 -0.92 -7.75 -9.46
N GLU A 30 -1.97 -7.71 -8.64
CA GLU A 30 -3.17 -6.98 -8.98
C GLU A 30 -2.94 -5.47 -9.03
N ILE A 31 -2.17 -4.93 -8.09
CA ILE A 31 -1.85 -3.51 -8.09
C ILE A 31 -1.00 -3.15 -9.32
N ASP A 32 -0.02 -3.98 -9.64
CA ASP A 32 0.84 -3.72 -10.80
C ASP A 32 0.02 -3.70 -12.09
N ASP A 33 -0.95 -4.59 -12.23
CA ASP A 33 -1.85 -4.59 -13.39
C ASP A 33 -2.67 -3.30 -13.44
N LEU A 34 -3.20 -2.85 -12.31
CA LEU A 34 -3.97 -1.61 -12.25
C LEU A 34 -3.09 -0.39 -12.52
N MET A 35 -1.84 -0.43 -12.13
CA MET A 35 -0.89 0.66 -12.36
C MET A 35 -0.38 0.75 -13.79
N GLU A 36 -0.75 -0.20 -14.65
CA GLU A 36 -0.52 -0.04 -16.09
C GLU A 36 -1.30 1.16 -16.64
N ASP A 37 -2.39 1.54 -15.99
CA ASP A 37 -3.11 2.76 -16.34
C ASP A 37 -2.25 3.94 -15.91
N SER A 38 -1.76 4.71 -16.88
CA SER A 38 -0.86 5.83 -16.63
C SER A 38 -1.54 6.99 -15.88
N ARG A 39 -2.86 6.97 -15.76
CA ARG A 39 -3.60 7.97 -14.99
C ARG A 39 -3.45 7.77 -13.48
N VAL A 40 -3.00 6.58 -13.05
CA VAL A 40 -2.75 6.34 -11.63
C VAL A 40 -1.51 7.12 -11.22
N ARG A 41 -1.72 8.11 -10.36
CA ARG A 41 -0.65 8.96 -9.84
C ARG A 41 -0.53 8.87 -8.32
N ARG A 42 -1.54 8.35 -7.66
CA ARG A 42 -1.54 8.23 -6.21
C ARG A 42 -2.09 6.86 -5.84
N LEU A 43 -1.40 6.19 -4.94
CA LEU A 43 -1.82 4.90 -4.41
C LEU A 43 -1.98 5.04 -2.90
N VAL A 44 -3.16 4.70 -2.40
CA VAL A 44 -3.45 4.73 -0.97
C VAL A 44 -3.74 3.31 -0.51
N PHE A 45 -2.97 2.84 0.46
CA PHE A 45 -3.25 1.56 1.13
C PHE A 45 -4.05 1.84 2.40
N ASP A 46 -5.31 1.46 2.40
CA ASP A 46 -6.11 1.52 3.61
C ASP A 46 -5.91 0.19 4.35
N VAL A 47 -5.24 0.28 5.48
CA VAL A 47 -4.85 -0.89 6.25
C VAL A 47 -5.66 -1.05 7.54
N SER A 48 -6.80 -0.37 7.63
CA SER A 48 -7.64 -0.42 8.83
C SER A 48 -8.15 -1.82 9.16
N GLY A 49 -8.29 -2.67 8.13
CA GLY A 49 -8.78 -4.03 8.32
C GLY A 49 -7.68 -5.08 8.54
N LEU A 50 -6.41 -4.66 8.51
CA LEU A 50 -5.32 -5.61 8.69
C LEU A 50 -5.15 -5.98 10.16
N GLU A 51 -5.06 -7.27 10.41
CA GLU A 51 -4.78 -7.83 11.74
C GLU A 51 -3.31 -8.17 11.90
N PHE A 52 -2.63 -8.43 10.79
CA PHE A 52 -1.24 -8.88 10.76
C PHE A 52 -0.56 -8.43 9.48
N MET A 53 0.72 -8.08 9.60
CA MET A 53 1.56 -7.80 8.45
C MET A 53 2.99 -8.21 8.80
N ASP A 54 3.68 -8.86 7.86
CA ASP A 54 5.11 -9.13 7.99
C ASP A 54 5.92 -8.23 7.05
N SER A 55 7.21 -8.51 6.94
CA SER A 55 8.11 -7.70 6.09
C SER A 55 7.73 -7.71 4.61
N SER A 56 6.98 -8.73 4.17
CA SER A 56 6.50 -8.79 2.78
C SER A 56 5.53 -7.64 2.49
N GLY A 57 4.73 -7.25 3.48
CA GLY A 57 3.84 -6.10 3.35
C GLY A 57 4.62 -4.79 3.23
N ILE A 58 5.69 -4.65 3.99
CA ILE A 58 6.58 -3.48 3.88
C ILE A 58 7.19 -3.44 2.48
N GLY A 59 7.67 -4.57 1.98
CA GLY A 59 8.24 -4.65 0.63
C GLY A 59 7.23 -4.31 -0.45
N LEU A 60 5.98 -4.74 -0.29
CA LEU A 60 4.91 -4.40 -1.20
C LEU A 60 4.74 -2.87 -1.31
N ILE A 61 4.65 -2.21 -0.18
CA ILE A 61 4.43 -0.76 -0.13
C ILE A 61 5.62 0.01 -0.70
N ILE A 62 6.82 -0.34 -0.29
CA ILE A 62 8.04 0.34 -0.76
C ILE A 62 8.25 0.12 -2.25
N GLY A 63 8.00 -1.09 -2.75
CA GLY A 63 8.13 -1.38 -4.18
C GLY A 63 7.17 -0.56 -5.03
N ARG A 64 5.95 -0.38 -4.55
CA ARG A 64 4.96 0.44 -5.26
C ARG A 64 5.33 1.92 -5.18
N TYR A 65 5.88 2.37 -4.05
CA TYR A 65 6.40 3.72 -3.95
C TYR A 65 7.49 3.97 -4.99
N LYS A 66 8.46 3.07 -5.11
CA LYS A 66 9.54 3.24 -6.08
C LYS A 66 9.00 3.34 -7.50
N ARG A 67 8.00 2.54 -7.83
CA ARG A 67 7.42 2.54 -9.16
C ARG A 67 6.67 3.83 -9.46
N LEU A 68 5.84 4.29 -8.52
CA LEU A 68 5.04 5.50 -8.71
C LEU A 68 5.89 6.77 -8.68
N SER A 69 6.93 6.81 -7.85
CA SER A 69 7.76 8.00 -7.77
C SER A 69 8.45 8.31 -9.11
N ARG A 70 8.71 7.30 -9.92
CA ARG A 70 9.30 7.48 -11.25
C ARG A 70 8.39 8.23 -12.21
N ARG A 71 7.09 8.19 -11.98
CA ARG A 71 6.12 8.94 -12.80
C ARG A 71 5.58 10.17 -12.06
N GLY A 72 6.27 10.58 -11.00
CA GLY A 72 5.88 11.76 -10.22
C GLY A 72 4.70 11.51 -9.29
N GLY A 73 4.37 10.25 -9.04
CA GLY A 73 3.27 9.90 -8.16
C GLY A 73 3.71 9.73 -6.71
N SER A 74 2.75 9.38 -5.86
CA SER A 74 2.98 9.22 -4.43
C SER A 74 2.20 8.05 -3.87
N VAL A 75 2.63 7.58 -2.70
CA VAL A 75 1.97 6.50 -1.96
C VAL A 75 1.68 6.96 -0.55
N ALA A 76 0.52 6.57 -0.05
CA ALA A 76 0.12 6.84 1.33
C ALA A 76 -0.46 5.58 1.96
N VAL A 77 -0.43 5.53 3.28
CA VAL A 77 -1.12 4.51 4.06
C VAL A 77 -2.16 5.19 4.93
N ALA A 78 -3.32 4.57 5.07
CA ALA A 78 -4.43 5.15 5.82
C ALA A 78 -4.88 4.23 6.94
N ALA A 79 -5.19 4.84 8.07
CA ALA A 79 -5.85 4.20 9.21
C ALA A 79 -5.13 2.96 9.74
N PRO A 80 -3.80 2.96 9.90
CA PRO A 80 -3.13 1.80 10.48
C PRO A 80 -3.54 1.64 11.93
N GLY A 81 -3.88 0.42 12.32
CA GLY A 81 -4.06 0.10 13.72
C GLY A 81 -2.72 0.22 14.44
N ARG A 82 -2.77 0.18 15.77
CA ARG A 82 -1.61 0.45 16.61
C ARG A 82 -0.41 -0.42 16.26
N ARG A 83 -0.65 -1.72 16.08
CA ARG A 83 0.41 -2.69 15.81
C ARG A 83 1.04 -2.47 14.43
N ILE A 84 0.21 -2.23 13.43
CA ILE A 84 0.67 -1.99 12.06
C ILE A 84 1.43 -0.64 11.99
N ASP A 85 0.89 0.38 12.66
CA ASP A 85 1.56 1.68 12.72
C ASP A 85 2.95 1.58 13.31
N GLN A 86 3.10 0.79 14.37
CA GLN A 86 4.40 0.58 15.00
C GLN A 86 5.38 -0.09 14.03
N LEU A 87 4.92 -1.06 13.27
CA LEU A 87 5.73 -1.72 12.26
C LEU A 87 6.19 -0.72 11.20
N PHE A 88 5.30 0.15 10.74
CA PHE A 88 5.65 1.18 9.76
C PHE A 88 6.70 2.15 10.31
N ARG A 89 6.56 2.55 11.57
CA ARG A 89 7.55 3.44 12.21
C ARG A 89 8.92 2.78 12.29
N MET A 90 8.96 1.53 12.69
CA MET A 90 10.22 0.80 12.87
C MET A 90 10.91 0.49 11.54
N SER A 91 10.15 0.30 10.48
CA SER A 91 10.69 -0.06 9.16
C SER A 91 11.17 1.13 8.33
N GLY A 92 10.84 2.35 8.74
CA GLY A 92 11.19 3.54 7.98
C GLY A 92 10.23 3.85 6.83
N VAL A 93 9.11 3.17 6.73
CA VAL A 93 8.12 3.41 5.66
C VAL A 93 7.69 4.87 5.62
N TYR A 94 7.52 5.49 6.79
CA TYR A 94 7.03 6.88 6.85
C TYR A 94 8.04 7.91 6.36
N GLN A 95 9.27 7.51 6.05
CA GLN A 95 10.22 8.42 5.43
C GLN A 95 9.89 8.69 3.96
N VAL A 96 9.16 7.80 3.32
CA VAL A 96 8.84 7.92 1.88
C VAL A 96 7.35 7.86 1.59
N VAL A 97 6.55 7.40 2.54
CA VAL A 97 5.11 7.19 2.38
C VAL A 97 4.38 8.08 3.38
N GLU A 98 3.37 8.79 2.89
CA GLU A 98 2.54 9.66 3.74
C GLU A 98 1.62 8.82 4.62
N ARG A 99 1.45 9.24 5.88
CA ARG A 99 0.48 8.62 6.78
C ARG A 99 -0.77 9.47 6.81
N LEU A 100 -1.88 8.89 6.39
CA LEU A 100 -3.19 9.52 6.49
C LEU A 100 -3.88 9.08 7.78
N ALA A 101 -4.67 9.95 8.32
CA ALA A 101 -5.38 9.69 9.59
C ALA A 101 -6.36 8.51 9.46
#